data_840d6c2d111fc4488966445227b4bb87
#
_entry.id   840d6c2d111fc4488966445227b4bb87
#
_cell.length_a   1.000
_cell.length_b   1.000
_cell.length_c   1.000
_cell.angle_alpha   90.00
_cell.angle_beta   90.00
_cell.angle_gamma   90.00
#
_symmetry.space_group_name_H-M   'P 1'
#
loop_
_entity.id
_entity.type
_entity.pdbx_description
1 polymer ?
#
loop_
_entity_poly.entity_id
_entity_poly.type
_entity_poly.pdbx_seq_one_letter_code
_entity_poly.pdbx_strand_id
1 'polypeptide(L)'
;MKKKHRVIVALWLGASLLLLSPVHAQDLFTKAQGFENEQRWSEAFSTYSEILKHDPTNALAHYRLGAVREKLGATDDALRSYQEALRLNPGLSEARQALEGYYVNRGVTLRRNNQSAEAIQAFQQALSLNPSSAGAHFELGQEFERHGQADDALKEYQETLSLDPNQSAAHARLAAGYANQGQHERAVKEFQEVLRLNPQDPAAYHGLGVSYSALGQRDQAIASLQQAVRFYLIAGQRDKAEPAYELQKKLQAEKAPLPPTRKK
;
A
#
# COMPACT_ATOMS: atom_id res chain seq x y z
N MET A 1 1.83 71.54 -51.14
CA MET A 1 1.16 70.52 -50.28
C MET A 1 2.16 69.42 -49.93
N LYS A 2 2.74 69.45 -48.77
CA LYS A 2 3.71 68.46 -48.29
C LYS A 2 3.05 67.56 -47.25
N LYS A 3 2.78 66.29 -47.56
CA LYS A 3 2.26 65.27 -46.61
C LYS A 3 3.42 64.80 -45.72
N LYS A 4 3.35 65.07 -44.44
CA LYS A 4 4.26 64.53 -43.39
C LYS A 4 3.83 63.11 -43.06
N HIS A 5 4.65 62.12 -43.40
CA HIS A 5 4.49 60.75 -42.88
C HIS A 5 5.00 60.70 -41.44
N ARG A 6 4.12 60.47 -40.49
CA ARG A 6 4.46 60.07 -39.14
C ARG A 6 4.73 58.55 -39.10
N VAL A 7 6.01 58.23 -38.93
CA VAL A 7 6.38 56.84 -38.60
C VAL A 7 6.10 56.64 -37.13
N ILE A 8 5.15 55.78 -36.83
CA ILE A 8 4.88 55.35 -35.45
C ILE A 8 5.86 54.18 -35.23
N VAL A 9 6.94 54.43 -34.48
CA VAL A 9 7.78 53.38 -33.94
C VAL A 9 7.06 52.80 -32.75
N ALA A 10 6.43 51.66 -32.95
CA ALA A 10 5.91 50.83 -31.86
C ALA A 10 7.09 50.20 -31.10
N LEU A 11 7.41 50.78 -29.94
CA LEU A 11 8.31 50.14 -28.95
C LEU A 11 7.63 48.86 -28.43
N TRP A 12 8.00 47.74 -28.99
CA TRP A 12 7.79 46.43 -28.36
C TRP A 12 8.74 46.34 -27.17
N LEU A 13 8.25 46.62 -25.97
CA LEU A 13 8.84 46.16 -24.73
C LEU A 13 8.58 44.65 -24.64
N GLY A 14 9.36 43.89 -25.40
CA GLY A 14 9.47 42.46 -25.23
C GLY A 14 10.16 42.19 -23.90
N ALA A 15 9.43 41.75 -22.90
CA ALA A 15 10.02 41.02 -21.78
C ALA A 15 10.76 39.83 -22.40
N SER A 16 12.07 39.96 -22.58
CA SER A 16 12.93 38.85 -22.97
C SER A 16 12.91 37.85 -21.81
N LEU A 17 12.01 36.85 -21.85
CA LEU A 17 12.25 35.62 -21.14
C LEU A 17 13.62 35.14 -21.66
N LEU A 18 14.66 35.29 -20.87
CA LEU A 18 15.95 34.69 -21.13
C LEU A 18 15.77 33.18 -21.06
N LEU A 19 15.37 32.59 -22.19
CA LEU A 19 15.37 31.15 -22.34
C LEU A 19 16.82 30.68 -22.11
N LEU A 20 17.04 29.87 -21.09
CA LEU A 20 18.31 29.17 -20.90
C LEU A 20 18.65 28.43 -22.19
N SER A 21 19.91 28.48 -22.62
CA SER A 21 20.33 27.59 -23.70
C SER A 21 20.10 26.13 -23.26
N PRO A 22 19.74 25.22 -24.17
CA PRO A 22 19.53 23.80 -23.83
C PRO A 22 20.72 23.20 -23.06
N VAL A 23 21.94 23.60 -23.39
CA VAL A 23 23.17 23.16 -22.69
C VAL A 23 23.17 23.61 -21.23
N HIS A 24 22.84 24.87 -20.98
CA HIS A 24 22.82 25.40 -19.60
C HIS A 24 21.68 24.80 -18.75
N ALA A 25 20.52 24.52 -19.35
CA ALA A 25 19.45 23.82 -18.69
C ALA A 25 19.84 22.38 -18.28
N GLN A 26 20.57 21.68 -19.15
CA GLN A 26 21.11 20.35 -18.87
C GLN A 26 22.16 20.38 -17.76
N ASP A 27 23.02 21.40 -17.73
CA ASP A 27 24.04 21.58 -16.70
C ASP A 27 23.40 21.83 -15.32
N LEU A 28 22.36 22.68 -15.26
CA LEU A 28 21.60 22.92 -14.02
C LEU A 28 20.90 21.64 -13.53
N PHE A 29 20.33 20.83 -14.44
CA PHE A 29 19.68 19.60 -14.08
C PHE A 29 20.67 18.59 -13.48
N THR A 30 21.82 18.41 -14.12
CA THR A 30 22.91 17.55 -13.64
C THR A 30 23.43 18.03 -12.27
N LYS A 31 23.58 19.34 -12.08
CA LYS A 31 23.98 19.94 -10.80
C LYS A 31 22.95 19.65 -9.70
N ALA A 32 21.67 19.82 -10.00
CA ALA A 32 20.59 19.53 -9.05
C ALA A 32 20.59 18.06 -8.63
N GLN A 33 20.76 17.12 -9.57
CA GLN A 33 20.91 15.69 -9.27
C GLN A 33 22.16 15.38 -8.43
N GLY A 34 23.26 16.11 -8.67
CA GLY A 34 24.44 16.03 -7.81
C GLY A 34 24.13 16.38 -6.35
N PHE A 35 23.39 17.46 -6.12
CA PHE A 35 22.94 17.82 -4.79
C PHE A 35 22.00 16.80 -4.16
N GLU A 36 21.09 16.19 -4.94
CA GLU A 36 20.25 15.07 -4.44
C GLU A 36 21.11 13.91 -3.95
N ASN A 37 22.11 13.49 -4.75
CA ASN A 37 23.00 12.38 -4.42
C ASN A 37 23.84 12.66 -3.14
N GLU A 38 24.19 13.94 -2.91
CA GLU A 38 24.87 14.41 -1.70
C GLU A 38 23.89 14.68 -0.54
N GLN A 39 22.58 14.45 -0.70
CA GLN A 39 21.50 14.76 0.25
C GLN A 39 21.43 16.24 0.65
N ARG A 40 21.89 17.12 -0.22
CA ARG A 40 21.87 18.58 -0.08
C ARG A 40 20.54 19.13 -0.62
N TRP A 41 19.47 18.82 0.11
CA TRP A 41 18.11 19.04 -0.34
C TRP A 41 17.76 20.52 -0.59
N SER A 42 18.31 21.44 0.20
CA SER A 42 18.06 22.87 0.04
C SER A 42 18.67 23.43 -1.24
N GLU A 43 19.87 22.97 -1.60
CA GLU A 43 20.54 23.35 -2.85
C GLU A 43 19.87 22.72 -4.06
N ALA A 44 19.46 21.45 -3.95
CA ALA A 44 18.65 20.78 -4.99
C ALA A 44 17.34 21.55 -5.23
N PHE A 45 16.61 21.90 -4.16
CA PHE A 45 15.40 22.71 -4.23
C PHE A 45 15.61 24.02 -4.97
N SER A 46 16.66 24.78 -4.60
CA SER A 46 16.97 26.07 -5.21
C SER A 46 17.27 25.91 -6.69
N THR A 47 18.04 24.86 -7.06
CA THR A 47 18.44 24.63 -8.44
C THR A 47 17.28 24.17 -9.32
N TYR A 48 16.40 23.25 -8.85
CA TYR A 48 15.19 22.90 -9.58
C TYR A 48 14.22 24.07 -9.70
N SER A 49 14.12 24.91 -8.67
CA SER A 49 13.30 26.12 -8.72
C SER A 49 13.82 27.13 -9.76
N GLU A 50 15.16 27.22 -9.94
CA GLU A 50 15.78 28.02 -10.99
C GLU A 50 15.43 27.47 -12.39
N ILE A 51 15.53 26.17 -12.60
CA ILE A 51 15.12 25.53 -13.87
C ILE A 51 13.67 25.91 -14.19
N LEU A 52 12.76 25.80 -13.21
CA LEU A 52 11.34 26.08 -13.41
C LEU A 52 11.00 27.58 -13.59
N LYS A 53 11.89 28.50 -13.18
CA LYS A 53 11.76 29.93 -13.53
C LYS A 53 12.00 30.15 -15.01
N HIS A 54 12.88 29.38 -15.64
CA HIS A 54 13.23 29.51 -17.07
C HIS A 54 12.35 28.63 -17.96
N ASP A 55 11.98 27.45 -17.49
CA ASP A 55 11.07 26.51 -18.17
C ASP A 55 9.99 26.00 -17.21
N PRO A 56 8.90 26.76 -17.02
CA PRO A 56 7.78 26.36 -16.16
C PRO A 56 7.05 25.11 -16.62
N THR A 57 7.32 24.61 -17.85
CA THR A 57 6.67 23.46 -18.45
C THR A 57 7.48 22.18 -18.34
N ASN A 58 8.61 22.22 -17.65
CA ASN A 58 9.47 21.07 -17.45
C ASN A 58 8.89 20.07 -16.45
N ALA A 59 8.17 19.08 -16.97
CA ALA A 59 7.50 18.06 -16.15
C ALA A 59 8.48 17.29 -15.25
N LEU A 60 9.67 16.97 -15.75
CA LEU A 60 10.68 16.24 -14.99
C LEU A 60 11.23 17.10 -13.84
N ALA A 61 11.43 18.40 -14.07
CA ALA A 61 11.86 19.32 -13.00
C ALA A 61 10.78 19.48 -11.91
N HIS A 62 9.50 19.54 -12.28
CA HIS A 62 8.41 19.51 -11.31
C HIS A 62 8.40 18.23 -10.49
N TYR A 63 8.56 17.06 -11.12
CA TYR A 63 8.65 15.79 -10.40
C TYR A 63 9.82 15.77 -9.42
N ARG A 64 11.03 16.14 -9.87
CA ARG A 64 12.24 16.19 -9.02
C ARG A 64 12.09 17.18 -7.86
N LEU A 65 11.53 18.35 -8.14
CA LEU A 65 11.21 19.32 -7.09
C LEU A 65 10.23 18.75 -6.06
N GLY A 66 9.25 17.98 -6.50
CA GLY A 66 8.33 17.25 -5.62
C GLY A 66 9.08 16.28 -4.70
N ALA A 67 9.97 15.47 -5.25
CA ALA A 67 10.77 14.52 -4.49
C ALA A 67 11.67 15.21 -3.44
N VAL A 68 12.28 16.35 -3.81
CA VAL A 68 13.07 17.16 -2.88
C VAL A 68 12.21 17.77 -1.78
N ARG A 69 11.02 18.27 -2.11
CA ARG A 69 10.05 18.80 -1.13
C ARG A 69 9.61 17.74 -0.12
N GLU A 70 9.41 16.51 -0.58
CA GLU A 70 9.11 15.37 0.30
C GLU A 70 10.24 15.11 1.30
N LYS A 71 11.50 15.13 0.85
CA LYS A 71 12.68 15.00 1.72
C LYS A 71 12.84 16.15 2.72
N LEU A 72 12.34 17.33 2.37
CA LEU A 72 12.30 18.51 3.25
C LEU A 72 11.08 18.53 4.18
N GLY A 73 10.18 17.53 4.08
CA GLY A 73 8.95 17.45 4.89
C GLY A 73 7.80 18.34 4.40
N ALA A 74 7.96 19.01 3.26
CA ALA A 74 6.95 19.87 2.65
C ALA A 74 5.96 19.04 1.79
N THR A 75 5.23 18.16 2.44
CA THR A 75 4.44 17.09 1.80
C THR A 75 3.33 17.62 0.89
N ASP A 76 2.62 18.69 1.30
CA ASP A 76 1.57 19.29 0.47
C ASP A 76 2.13 20.01 -0.77
N ASP A 77 3.32 20.57 -0.66
CA ASP A 77 4.01 21.18 -1.79
C ASP A 77 4.56 20.11 -2.75
N ALA A 78 5.00 18.96 -2.22
CA ALA A 78 5.40 17.82 -3.02
C ALA A 78 4.22 17.30 -3.85
N LEU A 79 3.03 17.13 -3.22
CA LEU A 79 1.80 16.76 -3.91
C LEU A 79 1.52 17.67 -5.11
N ARG A 80 1.53 19.00 -4.89
CA ARG A 80 1.30 19.97 -5.99
C ARG A 80 2.32 19.82 -7.12
N SER A 81 3.57 19.55 -6.78
CA SER A 81 4.62 19.36 -7.77
C SER A 81 4.43 18.10 -8.61
N TYR A 82 4.06 16.98 -7.99
CA TYR A 82 3.77 15.73 -8.70
C TYR A 82 2.54 15.85 -9.60
N GLN A 83 1.50 16.52 -9.13
CA GLN A 83 0.29 16.79 -9.92
C GLN A 83 0.60 17.65 -11.14
N GLU A 84 1.41 18.69 -10.98
CA GLU A 84 1.82 19.54 -12.10
C GLU A 84 2.71 18.79 -13.09
N ALA A 85 3.61 17.95 -12.60
CA ALA A 85 4.41 17.07 -13.45
C ALA A 85 3.54 16.17 -14.34
N LEU A 86 2.49 15.55 -13.79
CA LEU A 86 1.56 14.71 -14.53
C LEU A 86 0.61 15.50 -15.43
N ARG A 87 0.24 16.72 -15.04
CA ARG A 87 -0.55 17.60 -15.91
C ARG A 87 0.23 17.96 -17.17
N LEU A 88 1.54 18.23 -17.03
CA LEU A 88 2.44 18.58 -18.14
C LEU A 88 2.83 17.36 -18.98
N ASN A 89 3.10 16.24 -18.33
CA ASN A 89 3.40 14.97 -18.98
C ASN A 89 2.65 13.81 -18.31
N PRO A 90 1.45 13.45 -18.79
CA PRO A 90 0.67 12.33 -18.24
C PRO A 90 1.37 10.97 -18.35
N GLY A 91 2.38 10.85 -19.20
CA GLY A 91 3.20 9.64 -19.38
C GLY A 91 4.37 9.50 -18.41
N LEU A 92 4.61 10.50 -17.52
CA LEU A 92 5.74 10.47 -16.60
C LEU A 92 5.49 9.45 -15.48
N SER A 93 5.99 8.23 -15.67
CA SER A 93 5.78 7.07 -14.77
C SER A 93 6.28 7.34 -13.35
N GLU A 94 7.41 8.02 -13.22
CA GLU A 94 8.02 8.33 -11.94
C GLU A 94 7.16 9.28 -11.10
N ALA A 95 6.56 10.29 -11.73
CA ALA A 95 5.65 11.20 -11.04
C ALA A 95 4.33 10.50 -10.66
N ARG A 96 3.85 9.57 -11.50
CA ARG A 96 2.67 8.75 -11.20
C ARG A 96 2.91 7.84 -10.01
N GLN A 97 4.07 7.17 -9.99
CA GLN A 97 4.46 6.30 -8.88
C GLN A 97 4.66 7.08 -7.57
N ALA A 98 5.29 8.26 -7.64
CA ALA A 98 5.48 9.12 -6.48
C ALA A 98 4.13 9.59 -5.91
N LEU A 99 3.20 9.98 -6.79
CA LEU A 99 1.86 10.42 -6.38
C LEU A 99 1.02 9.26 -5.83
N GLU A 100 1.13 8.06 -6.40
CA GLU A 100 0.53 6.85 -5.84
C GLU A 100 1.03 6.61 -4.41
N GLY A 101 2.37 6.58 -4.22
CA GLY A 101 2.98 6.40 -2.91
C GLY A 101 2.56 7.47 -1.90
N TYR A 102 2.44 8.72 -2.33
CA TYR A 102 1.89 9.80 -1.50
C TYR A 102 0.48 9.46 -1.00
N TYR A 103 -0.43 9.05 -1.89
CA TYR A 103 -1.80 8.73 -1.49
C TYR A 103 -1.89 7.49 -0.59
N VAL A 104 -1.07 6.45 -0.83
CA VAL A 104 -0.98 5.29 0.07
C VAL A 104 -0.53 5.72 1.47
N ASN A 105 0.56 6.49 1.58
CA ASN A 105 1.08 6.98 2.85
C ASN A 105 0.09 7.89 3.58
N ARG A 106 -0.62 8.74 2.85
CA ARG A 106 -1.69 9.59 3.37
C ARG A 106 -2.83 8.74 3.92
N GLY A 107 -3.27 7.72 3.19
CA GLY A 107 -4.30 6.78 3.63
C GLY A 107 -3.90 6.07 4.94
N VAL A 108 -2.67 5.57 5.02
CA VAL A 108 -2.14 4.94 6.25
C VAL A 108 -2.12 5.92 7.42
N THR A 109 -1.75 7.18 7.18
CA THR A 109 -1.73 8.23 8.22
C THR A 109 -3.14 8.56 8.68
N LEU A 110 -4.08 8.73 7.77
CA LEU A 110 -5.49 8.99 8.06
C LEU A 110 -6.12 7.85 8.87
N ARG A 111 -5.82 6.60 8.51
CA ARG A 111 -6.22 5.41 9.27
C ARG A 111 -5.72 5.43 10.71
N ARG A 112 -4.45 5.81 10.94
CA ARG A 112 -3.88 5.94 12.29
C ARG A 112 -4.59 7.02 13.11
N ASN A 113 -5.09 8.05 12.45
CA ASN A 113 -5.87 9.13 13.07
C ASN A 113 -7.36 8.81 13.19
N ASN A 114 -7.79 7.57 12.91
CA ASN A 114 -9.20 7.13 12.87
C ASN A 114 -10.09 7.90 11.88
N GLN A 115 -9.50 8.45 10.82
CA GLN A 115 -10.18 9.14 9.73
C GLN A 115 -10.38 8.18 8.55
N SER A 116 -11.21 7.20 8.75
CA SER A 116 -11.31 6.06 7.84
C SER A 116 -11.95 6.38 6.49
N ALA A 117 -12.96 7.27 6.46
CA ALA A 117 -13.58 7.66 5.18
C ALA A 117 -12.57 8.36 4.27
N GLU A 118 -11.75 9.24 4.82
CA GLU A 118 -10.68 9.92 4.10
C GLU A 118 -9.55 8.96 3.73
N ALA A 119 -9.27 7.93 4.57
CA ALA A 119 -8.29 6.90 4.26
C ALA A 119 -8.73 6.07 3.05
N ILE A 120 -9.99 5.63 2.98
CA ILE A 120 -10.56 4.93 1.83
C ILE A 120 -10.41 5.80 0.56
N GLN A 121 -10.76 7.08 0.62
CA GLN A 121 -10.60 8.00 -0.51
C GLN A 121 -9.14 8.09 -0.98
N ALA A 122 -8.21 8.16 -0.04
CA ALA A 122 -6.79 8.24 -0.37
C ALA A 122 -6.30 6.95 -1.07
N PHE A 123 -6.67 5.76 -0.58
CA PHE A 123 -6.32 4.50 -1.25
C PHE A 123 -6.98 4.38 -2.63
N GLN A 124 -8.22 4.82 -2.79
CA GLN A 124 -8.88 4.87 -4.10
C GLN A 124 -8.18 5.84 -5.06
N GLN A 125 -7.67 6.98 -4.57
CA GLN A 125 -6.85 7.89 -5.38
C GLN A 125 -5.54 7.21 -5.82
N ALA A 126 -4.89 6.46 -4.94
CA ALA A 126 -3.72 5.66 -5.31
C ALA A 126 -4.05 4.66 -6.44
N LEU A 127 -5.16 3.92 -6.31
CA LEU A 127 -5.61 2.96 -7.31
C LEU A 127 -6.06 3.59 -8.63
N SER A 128 -6.55 4.84 -8.62
CA SER A 128 -6.84 5.57 -9.86
C SER A 128 -5.59 5.90 -10.66
N LEU A 129 -4.44 6.04 -9.99
CA LEU A 129 -3.13 6.28 -10.62
C LEU A 129 -2.48 4.98 -11.07
N ASN A 130 -2.61 3.93 -10.27
CA ASN A 130 -2.07 2.61 -10.52
C ASN A 130 -3.06 1.52 -10.11
N PRO A 131 -3.94 1.08 -11.03
CA PRO A 131 -4.89 -0.01 -10.75
C PRO A 131 -4.25 -1.36 -10.45
N SER A 132 -2.95 -1.52 -10.70
CA SER A 132 -2.20 -2.75 -10.44
C SER A 132 -1.33 -2.66 -9.17
N SER A 133 -1.67 -1.76 -8.25
CA SER A 133 -0.97 -1.62 -6.97
C SER A 133 -1.47 -2.64 -5.95
N ALA A 134 -0.82 -3.80 -5.86
CA ALA A 134 -1.15 -4.82 -4.86
C ALA A 134 -1.14 -4.25 -3.42
N GLY A 135 -0.18 -3.35 -3.13
CA GLY A 135 -0.11 -2.67 -1.84
C GLY A 135 -1.33 -1.79 -1.55
N ALA A 136 -1.78 -0.99 -2.52
CA ALA A 136 -2.94 -0.12 -2.34
C ALA A 136 -4.24 -0.93 -2.18
N HIS A 137 -4.43 -2.01 -2.94
CA HIS A 137 -5.54 -2.95 -2.77
C HIS A 137 -5.52 -3.57 -1.37
N PHE A 138 -4.37 -4.04 -0.90
CA PHE A 138 -4.26 -4.62 0.45
C PHE A 138 -4.63 -3.63 1.56
N GLU A 139 -4.13 -2.39 1.48
CA GLU A 139 -4.44 -1.34 2.44
C GLU A 139 -5.92 -0.94 2.42
N LEU A 140 -6.53 -0.87 1.23
CA LEU A 140 -7.96 -0.61 1.07
C LEU A 140 -8.80 -1.75 1.65
N GLY A 141 -8.41 -3.00 1.41
CA GLY A 141 -9.04 -4.18 1.99
C GLY A 141 -9.03 -4.16 3.52
N GLN A 142 -7.90 -3.81 4.13
CA GLN A 142 -7.82 -3.65 5.59
C GLN A 142 -8.76 -2.55 6.11
N GLU A 143 -8.92 -1.47 5.36
CA GLU A 143 -9.80 -0.38 5.78
C GLU A 143 -11.27 -0.79 5.68
N PHE A 144 -11.67 -1.50 4.63
CA PHE A 144 -13.02 -2.09 4.52
C PHE A 144 -13.30 -3.11 5.66
N GLU A 145 -12.31 -3.95 5.99
CA GLU A 145 -12.42 -4.89 7.12
C GLU A 145 -12.69 -4.17 8.44
N ARG A 146 -11.96 -3.08 8.72
CA ARG A 146 -12.16 -2.26 9.93
C ARG A 146 -13.54 -1.62 10.02
N HIS A 147 -14.14 -1.34 8.87
CA HIS A 147 -15.49 -0.78 8.76
C HIS A 147 -16.60 -1.83 8.73
N GLY A 148 -16.27 -3.11 8.84
CA GLY A 148 -17.24 -4.19 8.77
C GLY A 148 -17.77 -4.45 7.35
N GLN A 149 -17.14 -3.88 6.33
CA GLN A 149 -17.46 -4.09 4.92
C GLN A 149 -16.73 -5.36 4.41
N ALA A 150 -17.13 -6.51 4.98
CA ALA A 150 -16.41 -7.77 4.80
C ALA A 150 -16.30 -8.21 3.34
N ASP A 151 -17.38 -8.07 2.56
CA ASP A 151 -17.37 -8.49 1.15
C ASP A 151 -16.47 -7.62 0.28
N ASP A 152 -16.40 -6.31 0.56
CA ASP A 152 -15.51 -5.41 -0.16
C ASP A 152 -14.06 -5.67 0.23
N ALA A 153 -13.79 -5.95 1.51
CA ALA A 153 -12.45 -6.33 1.96
C ALA A 153 -11.96 -7.61 1.26
N LEU A 154 -12.81 -8.64 1.15
CA LEU A 154 -12.44 -9.88 0.46
C LEU A 154 -12.12 -9.66 -1.02
N LYS A 155 -12.85 -8.80 -1.72
CA LYS A 155 -12.55 -8.45 -3.12
C LYS A 155 -11.17 -7.79 -3.23
N GLU A 156 -10.87 -6.84 -2.37
CA GLU A 156 -9.59 -6.15 -2.39
C GLU A 156 -8.41 -7.10 -2.07
N TYR A 157 -8.59 -8.05 -1.15
CA TYR A 157 -7.58 -9.08 -0.88
C TYR A 157 -7.41 -10.05 -2.05
N GLN A 158 -8.48 -10.40 -2.77
CA GLN A 158 -8.40 -11.20 -3.99
C GLN A 158 -7.63 -10.45 -5.10
N GLU A 159 -7.91 -9.16 -5.31
CA GLU A 159 -7.14 -8.34 -6.25
C GLU A 159 -5.67 -8.25 -5.85
N THR A 160 -5.39 -8.08 -4.55
CA THR A 160 -4.02 -8.14 -4.03
C THR A 160 -3.32 -9.42 -4.46
N LEU A 161 -3.95 -10.59 -4.28
CA LEU A 161 -3.37 -11.89 -4.61
C LEU A 161 -3.32 -12.19 -6.10
N SER A 162 -4.19 -11.57 -6.91
CA SER A 162 -4.11 -11.64 -8.37
C SER A 162 -2.85 -10.94 -8.90
N LEU A 163 -2.40 -9.88 -8.22
CA LEU A 163 -1.25 -9.06 -8.55
C LEU A 163 0.06 -9.57 -7.88
N ASP A 164 -0.03 -10.02 -6.63
CA ASP A 164 1.07 -10.61 -5.87
C ASP A 164 0.61 -11.90 -5.18
N PRO A 165 0.74 -13.07 -5.84
CA PRO A 165 0.32 -14.36 -5.30
C PRO A 165 1.13 -14.84 -4.08
N ASN A 166 2.21 -14.17 -3.71
CA ASN A 166 3.06 -14.56 -2.59
C ASN A 166 2.91 -13.64 -1.37
N GLN A 167 1.89 -12.80 -1.35
CA GLN A 167 1.63 -11.93 -0.20
C GLN A 167 0.93 -12.70 0.92
N SER A 168 1.70 -13.30 1.83
CA SER A 168 1.20 -14.12 2.94
C SER A 168 0.16 -13.42 3.81
N ALA A 169 0.32 -12.10 4.03
CA ALA A 169 -0.64 -11.32 4.81
C ALA A 169 -2.03 -11.25 4.14
N ALA A 170 -2.09 -11.15 2.81
CA ALA A 170 -3.35 -11.14 2.07
C ALA A 170 -4.05 -12.50 2.13
N HIS A 171 -3.31 -13.61 1.97
CA HIS A 171 -3.83 -14.95 2.18
C HIS A 171 -4.42 -15.13 3.59
N ALA A 172 -3.70 -14.66 4.63
CA ALA A 172 -4.17 -14.76 6.01
C ALA A 172 -5.47 -13.98 6.25
N ARG A 173 -5.57 -12.75 5.69
CA ARG A 173 -6.78 -11.93 5.79
C ARG A 173 -7.96 -12.56 5.03
N LEU A 174 -7.71 -13.04 3.82
CA LEU A 174 -8.72 -13.71 3.00
C LEU A 174 -9.22 -14.99 3.68
N ALA A 175 -8.31 -15.80 4.25
CA ALA A 175 -8.64 -16.99 5.01
C ALA A 175 -9.53 -16.69 6.22
N ALA A 176 -9.15 -15.70 7.02
CA ALA A 176 -9.93 -15.28 8.18
C ALA A 176 -11.34 -14.77 7.77
N GLY A 177 -11.41 -13.99 6.69
CA GLY A 177 -12.66 -13.48 6.17
C GLY A 177 -13.59 -14.62 5.70
N TYR A 178 -13.07 -15.61 4.97
CA TYR A 178 -13.84 -16.80 4.57
C TYR A 178 -14.29 -17.61 5.79
N ALA A 179 -13.44 -17.83 6.78
CA ALA A 179 -13.81 -18.54 8.00
C ALA A 179 -14.95 -17.83 8.75
N ASN A 180 -14.89 -16.49 8.85
CA ASN A 180 -15.94 -15.69 9.49
C ASN A 180 -17.28 -15.75 8.72
N GLN A 181 -17.24 -15.97 7.41
CA GLN A 181 -18.44 -16.17 6.57
C GLN A 181 -18.90 -17.62 6.54
N GLY A 182 -18.27 -18.54 7.30
CA GLY A 182 -18.58 -19.96 7.30
C GLY A 182 -18.10 -20.72 6.04
N GLN A 183 -17.30 -20.10 5.19
CA GLN A 183 -16.74 -20.70 3.96
C GLN A 183 -15.44 -21.46 4.30
N HIS A 184 -15.54 -22.44 5.18
CA HIS A 184 -14.38 -23.10 5.79
C HIS A 184 -13.49 -23.85 4.81
N GLU A 185 -14.03 -24.42 3.72
CA GLU A 185 -13.22 -25.08 2.67
C GLU A 185 -12.32 -24.06 1.94
N ARG A 186 -12.82 -22.84 1.71
CA ARG A 186 -12.02 -21.76 1.11
C ARG A 186 -10.98 -21.27 2.10
N ALA A 187 -11.35 -21.09 3.37
CA ALA A 187 -10.45 -20.68 4.42
C ALA A 187 -9.26 -21.65 4.57
N VAL A 188 -9.53 -22.98 4.52
CA VAL A 188 -8.48 -24.00 4.58
C VAL A 188 -7.45 -23.81 3.47
N LYS A 189 -7.90 -23.59 2.23
CA LYS A 189 -6.97 -23.39 1.09
C LYS A 189 -6.06 -22.18 1.31
N GLU A 190 -6.64 -21.07 1.74
CA GLU A 190 -5.86 -19.85 1.95
C GLU A 190 -4.90 -19.97 3.15
N PHE A 191 -5.30 -20.60 4.25
CA PHE A 191 -4.38 -20.90 5.37
C PHE A 191 -3.25 -21.85 4.95
N GLN A 192 -3.51 -22.81 4.06
CA GLN A 192 -2.45 -23.66 3.50
C GLN A 192 -1.45 -22.86 2.69
N GLU A 193 -1.88 -21.85 1.92
CA GLU A 193 -0.98 -20.93 1.22
C GLU A 193 -0.16 -20.09 2.20
N VAL A 194 -0.75 -19.61 3.30
CA VAL A 194 0.04 -18.97 4.38
C VAL A 194 1.15 -19.90 4.86
N LEU A 195 0.85 -21.18 5.12
CA LEU A 195 1.83 -22.15 5.61
C LEU A 195 2.84 -22.58 4.54
N ARG A 196 2.47 -22.55 3.26
CA ARG A 196 3.43 -22.74 2.17
C ARG A 196 4.49 -21.63 2.16
N LEU A 197 4.06 -20.38 2.43
CA LEU A 197 4.93 -19.20 2.46
C LEU A 197 5.66 -19.05 3.80
N ASN A 198 4.99 -19.37 4.91
CA ASN A 198 5.54 -19.33 6.26
C ASN A 198 5.17 -20.62 7.04
N PRO A 199 6.00 -21.67 6.96
CA PRO A 199 5.69 -22.99 7.55
C PRO A 199 5.55 -23.02 9.07
N GLN A 200 5.88 -21.95 9.77
CA GLN A 200 5.82 -21.88 11.23
C GLN A 200 4.80 -20.86 11.75
N ASP A 201 3.88 -20.40 10.89
CA ASP A 201 2.86 -19.43 11.29
C ASP A 201 1.82 -20.04 12.24
N PRO A 202 1.82 -19.67 13.54
CA PRO A 202 0.91 -20.28 14.49
C PRO A 202 -0.55 -19.85 14.28
N ALA A 203 -0.78 -18.66 13.74
CA ALA A 203 -2.15 -18.17 13.49
C ALA A 203 -2.79 -18.93 12.32
N ALA A 204 -2.02 -19.25 11.28
CA ALA A 204 -2.49 -20.07 10.19
C ALA A 204 -2.84 -21.50 10.63
N TYR A 205 -2.00 -22.13 11.46
CA TYR A 205 -2.34 -23.42 12.07
C TYR A 205 -3.59 -23.36 12.95
N HIS A 206 -3.76 -22.32 13.73
CA HIS A 206 -4.97 -22.12 14.52
C HIS A 206 -6.21 -21.97 13.63
N GLY A 207 -6.14 -21.11 12.59
CA GLY A 207 -7.21 -20.93 11.62
C GLY A 207 -7.59 -22.24 10.89
N LEU A 208 -6.59 -23.04 10.49
CA LEU A 208 -6.80 -24.39 9.95
C LEU A 208 -7.54 -25.28 10.95
N GLY A 209 -7.10 -25.30 12.20
CA GLY A 209 -7.69 -26.11 13.25
C GLY A 209 -9.17 -25.76 13.47
N VAL A 210 -9.50 -24.48 13.52
CA VAL A 210 -10.89 -24.00 13.65
C VAL A 210 -11.70 -24.38 12.40
N SER A 211 -11.15 -24.15 11.21
CA SER A 211 -11.85 -24.44 9.95
C SER A 211 -12.08 -25.95 9.77
N TYR A 212 -11.09 -26.80 10.03
CA TYR A 212 -11.27 -28.25 10.01
C TYR A 212 -12.28 -28.75 11.05
N SER A 213 -12.29 -28.15 12.24
CA SER A 213 -13.30 -28.46 13.27
C SER A 213 -14.71 -28.14 12.79
N ALA A 214 -14.91 -26.99 12.14
CA ALA A 214 -16.21 -26.61 11.58
C ALA A 214 -16.66 -27.56 10.44
N LEU A 215 -15.71 -28.10 9.68
CA LEU A 215 -15.96 -29.09 8.62
C LEU A 215 -16.14 -30.52 9.16
N GLY A 216 -16.07 -30.74 10.48
CA GLY A 216 -16.14 -32.07 11.07
C GLY A 216 -14.86 -32.91 10.86
N GLN A 217 -13.81 -32.36 10.31
CA GLN A 217 -12.52 -33.01 10.03
C GLN A 217 -11.65 -33.04 11.29
N ARG A 218 -12.11 -33.76 12.30
CA ARG A 218 -11.60 -33.72 13.67
C ARG A 218 -10.10 -34.03 13.79
N ASP A 219 -9.60 -35.06 13.12
CA ASP A 219 -8.20 -35.46 13.23
C ASP A 219 -7.27 -34.38 12.65
N GLN A 220 -7.66 -33.76 11.53
CA GLN A 220 -6.94 -32.65 10.92
C GLN A 220 -6.99 -31.40 11.83
N ALA A 221 -8.14 -31.13 12.46
CA ALA A 221 -8.29 -30.05 13.41
C ALA A 221 -7.32 -30.22 14.61
N ILE A 222 -7.31 -31.42 15.23
CA ILE A 222 -6.42 -31.72 16.35
C ILE A 222 -4.94 -31.54 15.95
N ALA A 223 -4.54 -32.10 14.80
CA ALA A 223 -3.17 -31.99 14.32
C ALA A 223 -2.75 -30.51 14.08
N SER A 224 -3.63 -29.72 13.45
CA SER A 224 -3.36 -28.29 13.22
C SER A 224 -3.28 -27.52 14.53
N LEU A 225 -4.18 -27.74 15.47
CA LEU A 225 -4.18 -27.07 16.77
C LEU A 225 -2.92 -27.42 17.59
N GLN A 226 -2.43 -28.66 17.51
CA GLN A 226 -1.16 -29.05 18.12
C GLN A 226 0.01 -28.20 17.61
N GLN A 227 0.09 -27.99 16.30
CA GLN A 227 1.14 -27.13 15.72
C GLN A 227 0.95 -25.68 16.14
N ALA A 228 -0.30 -25.18 16.15
CA ALA A 228 -0.58 -23.82 16.62
C ALA A 228 -0.08 -23.61 18.04
N VAL A 229 -0.44 -24.49 18.99
CA VAL A 229 0.02 -24.44 20.39
C VAL A 229 1.55 -24.46 20.46
N ARG A 230 2.17 -25.40 19.76
CA ARG A 230 3.63 -25.52 19.72
C ARG A 230 4.31 -24.22 19.28
N PHE A 231 3.88 -23.66 18.14
CA PHE A 231 4.53 -22.47 17.59
C PHE A 231 4.19 -21.20 18.37
N TYR A 232 2.99 -21.06 18.93
CA TYR A 232 2.66 -19.97 19.85
C TYR A 232 3.57 -20.01 21.11
N LEU A 233 3.82 -21.21 21.68
CA LEU A 233 4.67 -21.35 22.86
C LEU A 233 6.15 -21.04 22.51
N ILE A 234 6.64 -21.48 21.36
CA ILE A 234 7.98 -21.12 20.87
C ILE A 234 8.13 -19.60 20.69
N ALA A 235 7.07 -18.93 20.19
CA ALA A 235 7.04 -17.49 20.03
C ALA A 235 6.77 -16.72 21.35
N GLY A 236 6.64 -17.41 22.49
CA GLY A 236 6.33 -16.79 23.79
C GLY A 236 4.91 -16.24 23.93
N GLN A 237 4.00 -16.55 22.99
CA GLN A 237 2.62 -16.04 22.93
C GLN A 237 1.65 -17.02 23.66
N ARG A 238 1.82 -17.18 24.95
CA ARG A 238 1.02 -18.13 25.77
C ARG A 238 -0.48 -17.83 25.77
N ASP A 239 -0.83 -16.56 25.79
CA ASP A 239 -2.20 -16.04 25.72
C ASP A 239 -2.94 -16.50 24.46
N LYS A 240 -2.23 -16.62 23.33
CA LYS A 240 -2.78 -17.11 22.07
C LYS A 240 -2.73 -18.65 21.95
N ALA A 241 -1.83 -19.32 22.67
CA ALA A 241 -1.77 -20.77 22.72
C ALA A 241 -2.98 -21.38 23.47
N GLU A 242 -3.48 -20.72 24.50
CA GLU A 242 -4.56 -21.18 25.37
C GLU A 242 -5.84 -21.55 24.60
N PRO A 243 -6.42 -20.64 23.77
CA PRO A 243 -7.64 -20.99 23.00
C PRO A 243 -7.46 -22.18 22.06
N ALA A 244 -6.27 -22.29 21.43
CA ALA A 244 -5.95 -23.42 20.55
C ALA A 244 -5.86 -24.73 21.33
N TYR A 245 -5.25 -24.69 22.51
CA TYR A 245 -5.13 -25.85 23.40
C TYR A 245 -6.49 -26.32 23.93
N GLU A 246 -7.35 -25.40 24.39
CA GLU A 246 -8.67 -25.76 24.89
C GLU A 246 -9.56 -26.36 23.79
N LEU A 247 -9.53 -25.82 22.57
CA LEU A 247 -10.25 -26.42 21.46
C LEU A 247 -9.70 -27.81 21.13
N GLN A 248 -8.37 -27.98 21.08
CA GLN A 248 -7.73 -29.28 20.86
C GLN A 248 -8.19 -30.31 21.91
N LYS A 249 -8.16 -29.96 23.18
CA LYS A 249 -8.54 -30.82 24.33
C LYS A 249 -10.03 -31.23 24.21
N LYS A 250 -10.90 -30.28 23.88
CA LYS A 250 -12.33 -30.56 23.65
C LYS A 250 -12.52 -31.59 22.54
N LEU A 251 -11.88 -31.40 21.39
CA LEU A 251 -11.98 -32.34 20.27
C LEU A 251 -11.41 -33.73 20.57
N GLN A 252 -10.36 -33.80 21.39
CA GLN A 252 -9.80 -35.09 21.87
C GLN A 252 -10.76 -35.81 22.81
N ALA A 253 -11.41 -35.10 23.74
CA ALA A 253 -12.39 -35.68 24.68
C ALA A 253 -13.62 -36.25 23.96
N GLU A 254 -14.10 -35.58 22.92
CA GLU A 254 -15.21 -36.04 22.08
C GLU A 254 -14.86 -37.30 21.24
N LYS A 255 -13.55 -37.56 21.02
CA LYS A 255 -13.06 -38.77 20.32
C LYS A 255 -12.93 -39.98 21.25
N ALA A 256 -12.85 -39.77 22.58
CA ALA A 256 -12.70 -40.84 23.53
C ALA A 256 -13.97 -41.74 23.53
N PRO A 257 -13.85 -43.10 23.45
CA PRO A 257 -14.99 -43.97 23.59
C PRO A 257 -15.64 -43.75 24.94
N LEU A 258 -16.97 -43.72 24.97
CA LEU A 258 -17.74 -43.66 26.22
C LEU A 258 -17.24 -44.75 27.17
N PRO A 259 -16.99 -44.43 28.45
CA PRO A 259 -16.61 -45.46 29.42
C PRO A 259 -17.67 -46.56 29.44
N PRO A 260 -17.29 -47.85 29.52
CA PRO A 260 -18.25 -48.94 29.53
C PRO A 260 -19.24 -48.68 30.63
N THR A 261 -20.55 -48.63 30.27
CA THR A 261 -21.63 -48.51 31.23
C THR A 261 -21.50 -49.66 32.23
N ARG A 262 -21.20 -49.39 33.49
CA ARG A 262 -21.22 -50.37 34.56
C ARG A 262 -22.64 -50.95 34.59
N LYS A 263 -22.80 -52.15 34.01
CA LYS A 263 -24.02 -52.94 34.29
C LYS A 263 -24.08 -53.22 35.80
N LYS A 264 -25.11 -52.71 36.42
CA LYS A 264 -25.43 -53.05 37.82
C LYS A 264 -25.99 -54.46 37.89
#